data_12eb6e5d23f3abf45a0a04d5bf916891
#
_entry.id   12eb6e5d23f3abf45a0a04d5bf916891
#
_cell.length_a   1.000
_cell.length_b   1.000
_cell.length_c   1.000
_cell.angle_alpha   90.00
_cell.angle_beta   90.00
_cell.angle_gamma   90.00
#
_symmetry.space_group_name_H-M   'P 1'
#
loop_
_entity.id
_entity.type
_entity.pdbx_description
1 polymer ?
#
loop_
_entity_poly.entity_id
_entity_poly.type
_entity_poly.pdbx_seq_one_letter_code
_entity_poly.pdbx_strand_id
1 'polypeptide(L)'
;MEQLQFLRLDRARFDALCGLHRAYKEAIGEDAPTQADLDRLLGAMEREKILFYGCVDEGGQLVGCCSVSPTFSTYTYATAGVFEDFYILPAFRHRGIARRLVSFAVEDSGVSSLTVGCADCDVEMYKALGFTVPLGNLLAFEL
;
A
#
# COMPACT_ATOMS: atom_id res chain seq x y z
N MET A 1 17.16 12.28 -16.09
CA MET A 1 16.62 11.93 -14.76
C MET A 1 15.12 11.68 -14.89
N GLU A 2 14.67 10.54 -14.41
CA GLU A 2 13.27 10.18 -14.49
C GLU A 2 12.42 11.02 -13.52
N GLN A 3 11.33 11.61 -14.01
CA GLN A 3 10.41 12.36 -13.19
C GLN A 3 9.26 11.44 -12.77
N LEU A 4 9.17 11.21 -11.46
CA LEU A 4 8.13 10.39 -10.87
C LEU A 4 7.18 11.28 -10.07
N GLN A 5 5.89 10.99 -10.16
CA GLN A 5 4.88 11.67 -9.37
C GLN A 5 4.28 10.70 -8.36
N PHE A 6 4.21 11.12 -7.11
CA PHE A 6 3.56 10.37 -6.04
C PHE A 6 2.23 11.03 -5.71
N LEU A 7 1.18 10.24 -5.59
CA LEU A 7 -0.17 10.79 -5.38
C LEU A 7 -1.07 9.78 -4.68
N ARG A 8 -2.13 10.31 -4.06
CA ARG A 8 -3.24 9.48 -3.59
C ARG A 8 -4.07 9.09 -4.80
N LEU A 9 -4.42 7.81 -4.89
CA LEU A 9 -5.21 7.28 -5.98
C LEU A 9 -6.70 7.44 -5.68
N ASP A 10 -7.47 7.83 -6.69
CA ASP A 10 -8.90 8.04 -6.58
C ASP A 10 -9.64 7.32 -7.73
N ARG A 11 -10.92 7.63 -7.90
CA ARG A 11 -11.74 7.04 -8.96
C ARG A 11 -11.13 7.25 -10.36
N ALA A 12 -10.50 8.39 -10.61
CA ALA A 12 -9.94 8.71 -11.92
C ALA A 12 -8.82 7.75 -12.33
N ARG A 13 -8.10 7.18 -11.37
CA ARG A 13 -6.99 6.25 -11.61
C ARG A 13 -7.32 4.82 -11.17
N PHE A 14 -8.58 4.54 -10.87
CA PHE A 14 -8.96 3.25 -10.32
C PHE A 14 -8.71 2.10 -11.29
N ASP A 15 -8.95 2.29 -12.60
CA ASP A 15 -8.69 1.24 -13.60
C ASP A 15 -7.20 0.88 -13.64
N ALA A 16 -6.33 1.87 -13.59
CA ALA A 16 -4.89 1.64 -13.52
C ALA A 16 -4.50 0.90 -12.23
N LEU A 17 -5.10 1.29 -11.10
CA LEU A 17 -4.89 0.59 -9.84
C LEU A 17 -5.34 -0.86 -9.91
N CYS A 18 -6.49 -1.15 -10.51
CA CYS A 18 -6.98 -2.52 -10.65
C CYS A 18 -5.99 -3.41 -11.42
N GLY A 19 -5.39 -2.87 -12.49
CA GLY A 19 -4.38 -3.59 -13.25
C GLY A 19 -3.15 -3.93 -12.41
N LEU A 20 -2.65 -2.96 -11.66
CA LEU A 20 -1.48 -3.15 -10.81
C LEU A 20 -1.81 -4.07 -9.62
N HIS A 21 -2.99 -3.95 -9.05
CA HIS A 21 -3.45 -4.80 -7.94
C HIS A 21 -3.59 -6.26 -8.36
N ARG A 22 -4.07 -6.52 -9.58
CA ARG A 22 -4.11 -7.89 -10.13
C ARG A 22 -2.69 -8.45 -10.27
N ALA A 23 -1.76 -7.65 -10.76
CA ALA A 23 -0.36 -8.08 -10.87
C ALA A 23 0.24 -8.40 -9.49
N TYR A 24 -0.08 -7.60 -8.48
CA TYR A 24 0.32 -7.85 -7.11
C TYR A 24 -0.24 -9.18 -6.59
N LYS A 25 -1.54 -9.42 -6.74
CA LYS A 25 -2.17 -10.67 -6.29
C LYS A 25 -1.57 -11.89 -6.97
N GLU A 26 -1.32 -11.82 -8.26
CA GLU A 26 -0.65 -12.89 -9.00
C GLU A 26 0.76 -13.14 -8.45
N ALA A 27 1.52 -12.09 -8.18
CA ALA A 27 2.89 -12.20 -7.67
C ALA A 27 2.98 -12.88 -6.30
N ILE A 28 1.96 -12.69 -5.44
CA ILE A 28 1.94 -13.30 -4.10
C ILE A 28 1.16 -14.64 -4.08
N GLY A 29 0.67 -15.12 -5.22
CA GLY A 29 -0.03 -16.39 -5.32
C GLY A 29 -1.45 -16.38 -4.78
N GLU A 30 -2.07 -15.21 -4.67
CA GLU A 30 -3.48 -15.08 -4.27
C GLU A 30 -4.39 -15.00 -5.49
N ASP A 31 -5.67 -15.32 -5.28
CA ASP A 31 -6.67 -15.26 -6.34
C ASP A 31 -6.84 -13.82 -6.83
N ALA A 32 -7.04 -13.68 -8.15
CA ALA A 32 -7.37 -12.39 -8.73
C ALA A 32 -8.70 -11.88 -8.17
N PRO A 33 -8.82 -10.55 -7.92
CA PRO A 33 -10.07 -9.99 -7.44
C PRO A 33 -11.18 -10.13 -8.49
N THR A 34 -12.38 -10.41 -8.01
CA THR A 34 -13.59 -10.39 -8.85
C THR A 34 -14.04 -8.96 -9.07
N GLN A 35 -14.98 -8.76 -10.02
CA GLN A 35 -15.56 -7.43 -10.21
C GLN A 35 -16.26 -6.94 -8.94
N ALA A 36 -16.94 -7.84 -8.22
CA ALA A 36 -17.58 -7.49 -6.95
C ALA A 36 -16.56 -7.05 -5.89
N ASP A 37 -15.39 -7.69 -5.85
CA ASP A 37 -14.30 -7.28 -4.96
C ASP A 37 -13.81 -5.87 -5.31
N LEU A 38 -13.64 -5.58 -6.59
CA LEU A 38 -13.18 -4.27 -7.05
C LEU A 38 -14.21 -3.17 -6.78
N ASP A 39 -15.50 -3.48 -6.92
CA ASP A 39 -16.57 -2.55 -6.58
C ASP A 39 -16.55 -2.20 -5.09
N ARG A 40 -16.34 -3.21 -4.23
CA ARG A 40 -16.20 -3.00 -2.79
C ARG A 40 -14.95 -2.20 -2.46
N LEU A 41 -13.85 -2.44 -3.15
CA LEU A 41 -12.61 -1.70 -2.97
C LEU A 41 -12.80 -0.22 -3.28
N LEU A 42 -13.41 0.10 -4.43
CA LEU A 42 -13.68 1.49 -4.80
C LEU A 42 -14.56 2.19 -3.76
N GLY A 43 -15.61 1.51 -3.30
CA GLY A 43 -16.48 2.04 -2.25
C GLY A 43 -15.73 2.30 -0.94
N ALA A 44 -14.84 1.40 -0.55
CA ALA A 44 -14.03 1.57 0.65
C ALA A 44 -13.05 2.75 0.51
N MET A 45 -12.45 2.92 -0.68
CA MET A 45 -11.58 4.06 -0.97
C MET A 45 -12.35 5.38 -0.90
N GLU A 46 -13.55 5.42 -1.45
CA GLU A 46 -14.38 6.63 -1.44
C GLU A 46 -14.84 7.02 -0.03
N ARG A 47 -14.96 6.04 0.86
CA ARG A 47 -15.25 6.28 2.28
C ARG A 47 -14.01 6.42 3.15
N GLU A 48 -12.83 6.43 2.53
CA GLU A 48 -11.53 6.53 3.21
C GLU A 48 -11.31 5.45 4.29
N LYS A 49 -11.88 4.27 4.06
CA LYS A 49 -11.59 3.09 4.89
C LYS A 49 -10.27 2.44 4.52
N ILE A 50 -9.80 2.69 3.30
CA ILE A 50 -8.49 2.34 2.80
C ILE A 50 -8.04 3.46 1.87
N LEU A 51 -6.79 3.87 2.02
CA LEU A 51 -6.17 4.90 1.18
C LEU A 51 -5.13 4.21 0.31
N PHE A 52 -5.25 4.35 -1.00
CA PHE A 52 -4.22 3.85 -1.92
C PHE A 52 -3.34 5.00 -2.40
N TYR A 53 -2.05 4.71 -2.47
CA TYR A 53 -1.03 5.64 -2.94
C TYR A 53 -0.31 5.04 -4.12
N GLY A 54 0.09 5.86 -5.06
CA GLY A 54 0.74 5.40 -6.27
C GLY A 54 1.91 6.25 -6.69
N CYS A 55 2.73 5.65 -7.53
CA CYS A 55 3.83 6.30 -8.24
C CYS A 55 3.55 6.20 -9.73
N VAL A 56 3.60 7.34 -10.40
CA VAL A 56 3.31 7.47 -11.83
C VAL A 56 4.58 7.96 -12.53
N ASP A 57 4.93 7.34 -13.65
CA ASP A 57 6.09 7.76 -14.44
C ASP A 57 5.76 8.94 -15.36
N GLU A 58 6.74 9.40 -16.14
CA GLU A 58 6.58 10.53 -17.06
C GLU A 58 5.49 10.31 -18.11
N GLY A 59 5.27 9.06 -18.52
CA GLY A 59 4.24 8.69 -19.48
C GLY A 59 2.86 8.55 -18.90
N GLY A 60 2.70 8.74 -17.57
CA GLY A 60 1.42 8.59 -16.90
C GLY A 60 1.09 7.16 -16.48
N GLN A 61 2.02 6.23 -16.61
CA GLN A 61 1.84 4.85 -16.19
C GLN A 61 1.97 4.70 -14.68
N LEU A 62 1.04 4.02 -14.05
CA LEU A 62 1.12 3.66 -12.64
C LEU A 62 2.11 2.50 -12.49
N VAL A 63 3.22 2.74 -11.81
CA VAL A 63 4.34 1.80 -11.72
C VAL A 63 4.54 1.21 -10.31
N GLY A 64 3.86 1.75 -9.32
CA GLY A 64 3.91 1.24 -7.96
C GLY A 64 2.73 1.70 -7.15
N CYS A 65 2.37 0.92 -6.13
CA CYS A 65 1.30 1.28 -5.21
C CYS A 65 1.53 0.70 -3.82
N CYS A 66 0.81 1.26 -2.87
CA CYS A 66 0.64 0.70 -1.53
C CYS A 66 -0.68 1.20 -0.95
N SER A 67 -1.12 0.56 0.12
CA SER A 67 -2.31 1.01 0.84
C SER A 67 -2.00 1.30 2.30
N VAL A 68 -2.81 2.19 2.87
CA VAL A 68 -2.85 2.49 4.29
C VAL A 68 -4.30 2.40 4.73
N SER A 69 -4.59 1.49 5.66
CA SER A 69 -5.93 1.38 6.25
C SER A 69 -5.91 2.10 7.59
N PRO A 70 -6.63 3.24 7.73
CA PRO A 70 -6.64 4.00 8.97
C PRO A 70 -7.50 3.29 10.03
N THR A 71 -7.03 3.34 11.27
CA THR A 71 -7.76 2.82 12.42
C THR A 71 -7.50 3.73 13.63
N PHE A 72 -8.43 3.78 14.57
CA PHE A 72 -8.20 4.54 15.79
C PHE A 72 -7.40 3.69 16.78
N SER A 73 -6.27 4.22 17.25
CA SER A 73 -5.42 3.54 18.21
C SER A 73 -5.65 4.13 19.62
N THR A 74 -6.03 3.27 20.56
CA THR A 74 -6.12 3.67 21.98
C THR A 74 -4.75 3.70 22.67
N TYR A 75 -3.68 3.28 21.97
CA TYR A 75 -2.32 3.44 22.46
C TYR A 75 -1.87 4.90 22.42
N THR A 76 -2.20 5.60 21.32
CA THR A 76 -1.85 7.02 21.15
C THR A 76 -3.07 7.93 21.13
N TYR A 77 -4.28 7.38 21.13
CA TYR A 77 -5.55 8.11 20.95
C TYR A 77 -5.54 8.96 19.68
N ALA A 78 -5.02 8.39 18.61
CA ALA A 78 -4.90 9.03 17.32
C ALA A 78 -5.09 7.98 16.21
N THR A 79 -5.17 8.45 14.96
CA THR A 79 -5.27 7.56 13.81
C THR A 79 -3.94 6.86 13.56
N ALA A 80 -3.98 5.53 13.59
CA ALA A 80 -2.88 4.66 13.15
C ALA A 80 -3.17 4.13 11.76
N GLY A 81 -2.15 3.65 11.05
CA GLY A 81 -2.30 3.03 9.75
C GLY A 81 -1.76 1.62 9.71
N VAL A 82 -2.40 0.77 8.91
CA VAL A 82 -1.89 -0.54 8.55
C VAL A 82 -1.46 -0.49 7.08
N PHE A 83 -0.19 -0.79 6.84
CA PHE A 83 0.41 -0.78 5.51
C PHE A 83 0.23 -2.12 4.84
N GLU A 84 -0.32 -2.13 3.62
CA GLU A 84 -0.56 -3.34 2.84
C GLU A 84 -0.46 -3.06 1.33
N ASP A 85 -0.69 -4.10 0.54
CA ASP A 85 -0.83 -4.03 -0.93
C ASP A 85 0.35 -3.33 -1.62
N PHE A 86 1.54 -3.55 -1.09
CA PHE A 86 2.74 -2.91 -1.61
C PHE A 86 3.28 -3.67 -2.82
N TYR A 87 3.37 -2.99 -3.96
CA TYR A 87 3.88 -3.57 -5.19
C TYR A 87 4.52 -2.52 -6.09
N ILE A 88 5.71 -2.81 -6.57
CA ILE A 88 6.40 -2.01 -7.56
C ILE A 88 6.63 -2.91 -8.78
N LEU A 89 6.31 -2.42 -9.98
CA LEU A 89 6.62 -3.17 -11.20
C LEU A 89 8.10 -3.55 -11.23
N PRO A 90 8.43 -4.79 -11.64
CA PRO A 90 9.83 -5.25 -11.59
C PRO A 90 10.83 -4.33 -12.26
N ALA A 91 10.48 -3.73 -13.40
CA ALA A 91 11.35 -2.82 -14.15
C ALA A 91 11.68 -1.52 -13.39
N PHE A 92 10.89 -1.20 -12.36
CA PHE A 92 11.04 0.04 -11.57
C PHE A 92 11.62 -0.20 -10.17
N ARG A 93 12.02 -1.43 -9.87
CA ARG A 93 12.62 -1.76 -8.58
C ARG A 93 14.07 -1.30 -8.48
N HIS A 94 14.56 -1.18 -7.25
CA HIS A 94 15.94 -0.76 -6.94
C HIS A 94 16.26 0.67 -7.39
N ARG A 95 15.26 1.55 -7.43
CA ARG A 95 15.40 2.97 -7.81
C ARG A 95 14.98 3.92 -6.69
N GLY A 96 14.76 3.41 -5.48
CA GLY A 96 14.36 4.22 -4.34
C GLY A 96 12.88 4.61 -4.32
N ILE A 97 12.07 4.09 -5.23
CA ILE A 97 10.63 4.41 -5.30
C ILE A 97 9.91 3.97 -4.05
N ALA A 98 10.20 2.77 -3.53
CA ALA A 98 9.53 2.22 -2.37
C ALA A 98 9.62 3.14 -1.14
N ARG A 99 10.81 3.65 -0.82
CA ARG A 99 10.99 4.58 0.31
C ARG A 99 10.22 5.86 0.12
N ARG A 100 10.24 6.42 -1.06
CA ARG A 100 9.53 7.66 -1.39
C ARG A 100 8.02 7.46 -1.30
N LEU A 101 7.53 6.30 -1.75
CA LEU A 101 6.12 5.96 -1.71
C LEU A 101 5.63 5.82 -0.27
N VAL A 102 6.37 5.10 0.58
CA VAL A 102 6.03 4.97 2.00
C VAL A 102 6.03 6.34 2.70
N SER A 103 7.05 7.15 2.46
CA SER A 103 7.13 8.50 3.05
C SER A 103 5.96 9.38 2.63
N PHE A 104 5.60 9.34 1.35
CA PHE A 104 4.44 10.07 0.83
C PHE A 104 3.14 9.59 1.48
N ALA A 105 2.96 8.27 1.60
CA ALA A 105 1.77 7.69 2.20
C ALA A 105 1.62 8.09 3.67
N VAL A 106 2.70 8.08 4.44
CA VAL A 106 2.69 8.53 5.84
C VAL A 106 2.30 9.99 5.93
N GLU A 107 2.92 10.84 5.14
CA GLU A 107 2.68 12.28 5.16
C GLU A 107 1.25 12.62 4.74
N ASP A 108 0.78 12.08 3.62
CA ASP A 108 -0.56 12.40 3.11
C ASP A 108 -1.67 11.82 3.97
N SER A 109 -1.50 10.60 4.48
CA SER A 109 -2.52 9.95 5.33
C SER A 109 -2.64 10.58 6.71
N GLY A 110 -1.59 11.25 7.18
CA GLY A 110 -1.59 11.88 8.49
C GLY A 110 -1.62 10.92 9.68
N VAL A 111 -1.27 9.64 9.45
CA VAL A 111 -1.27 8.65 10.53
C VAL A 111 -0.17 8.93 11.56
N SER A 112 -0.46 8.65 12.82
CA SER A 112 0.50 8.82 13.92
C SER A 112 1.48 7.66 14.03
N SER A 113 1.13 6.51 13.43
CA SER A 113 1.98 5.33 13.38
C SER A 113 1.57 4.47 12.17
N LEU A 114 2.51 3.67 11.68
CA LEU A 114 2.28 2.77 10.56
C LEU A 114 2.88 1.42 10.88
N THR A 115 2.08 0.37 10.75
CA THR A 115 2.52 -1.00 10.98
C THR A 115 2.35 -1.83 9.71
N VAL A 116 3.13 -2.89 9.59
CA VAL A 116 3.01 -3.87 8.50
C VAL A 116 3.10 -5.28 9.08
N GLY A 117 2.18 -6.15 8.65
CA GLY A 117 2.30 -7.59 8.86
C GLY A 117 3.00 -8.20 7.66
N CYS A 118 3.97 -9.06 7.88
CA CYS A 118 4.71 -9.68 6.79
C CYS A 118 5.20 -11.07 7.15
N ALA A 119 5.53 -11.85 6.13
CA ALA A 119 6.19 -13.14 6.30
C ALA A 119 7.64 -12.95 6.78
N ASP A 120 8.19 -13.95 7.46
CA ASP A 120 9.56 -13.89 7.95
C ASP A 120 10.57 -13.56 6.85
N CYS A 121 10.36 -14.09 5.65
CA CYS A 121 11.28 -13.85 4.52
C CYS A 121 11.25 -12.40 4.01
N ASP A 122 10.24 -11.60 4.37
CA ASP A 122 10.09 -10.21 3.92
C ASP A 122 10.53 -9.20 4.98
N VAL A 123 10.88 -9.64 6.17
CA VAL A 123 11.23 -8.75 7.29
C VAL A 123 12.37 -7.81 6.93
N GLU A 124 13.45 -8.31 6.32
CA GLU A 124 14.60 -7.48 5.98
C GLU A 124 14.26 -6.42 4.93
N MET A 125 13.39 -6.75 3.97
CA MET A 125 12.91 -5.78 2.99
C MET A 125 12.14 -4.65 3.67
N TYR A 126 11.21 -4.98 4.58
CA TYR A 126 10.42 -3.96 5.28
C TYR A 126 11.27 -3.14 6.25
N LYS A 127 12.28 -3.74 6.88
CA LYS A 127 13.25 -2.98 7.69
C LYS A 127 13.97 -1.93 6.85
N ALA A 128 14.36 -2.29 5.63
CA ALA A 128 15.01 -1.36 4.71
C ALA A 128 14.10 -0.19 4.32
N LEU A 129 12.78 -0.36 4.39
CA LEU A 129 11.79 0.68 4.12
C LEU A 129 11.49 1.56 5.35
N GLY A 130 12.01 1.21 6.52
CA GLY A 130 11.80 1.98 7.75
C GLY A 130 10.94 1.30 8.80
N PHE A 131 10.43 0.09 8.54
CA PHE A 131 9.67 -0.68 9.54
C PHE A 131 10.65 -1.45 10.42
N THR A 132 11.23 -0.77 11.39
CA THR A 132 12.39 -1.28 12.15
C THR A 132 12.07 -1.74 13.57
N VAL A 133 10.85 -1.49 14.07
CA VAL A 133 10.46 -1.80 15.44
C VAL A 133 9.56 -3.02 15.45
N PRO A 134 10.03 -4.20 15.91
CA PRO A 134 9.16 -5.37 16.01
C PRO A 134 8.14 -5.18 17.14
N LEU A 135 6.86 -5.48 16.85
CA LEU A 135 5.76 -5.28 17.79
C LEU A 135 5.14 -6.58 18.30
N GLY A 136 5.76 -7.72 18.02
CA GLY A 136 5.25 -9.01 18.47
C GLY A 136 4.61 -9.80 17.32
N ASN A 137 3.60 -10.59 17.62
CA ASN A 137 3.00 -11.53 16.68
C ASN A 137 1.64 -11.05 16.19
N LEU A 138 1.35 -11.33 14.93
CA LEU A 138 0.02 -11.12 14.32
C LEU A 138 -0.71 -12.46 14.32
N LEU A 139 -1.87 -12.54 15.00
CA LEU A 139 -2.67 -13.75 15.09
C LEU A 139 -4.03 -13.50 14.48
N ALA A 140 -4.52 -14.47 13.70
CA ALA A 140 -5.87 -14.44 13.16
C ALA A 140 -6.81 -15.24 14.06
N PHE A 141 -8.03 -14.72 14.25
CA PHE A 141 -9.08 -15.51 14.90
C PHE A 141 -9.73 -16.39 13.83
N GLU A 142 -9.91 -17.67 14.12
CA GLU A 142 -10.55 -18.60 13.20
C GLU A 142 -12.08 -18.44 13.27
N LEU A 143 -12.68 -18.04 12.14
CA LEU A 143 -14.12 -17.78 12.01
C LEU A 143 -14.88 -18.99 11.48
#